data_1ca5d4edadff0c7d2c0f7da1883e7827
#
_entry.id   1ca5d4edadff0c7d2c0f7da1883e7827
#
_cell.length_a   1.000
_cell.length_b   1.000
_cell.length_c   1.000
_cell.angle_alpha   90.00
_cell.angle_beta   90.00
_cell.angle_gamma   90.00
#
_symmetry.space_group_name_H-M   'P 1'
#
loop_
_entity.id
_entity.type
_entity.pdbx_description
1 polymer ?
#
loop_
_entity_poly.entity_id
_entity_poly.type
_entity_poly.pdbx_seq_one_letter_code
_entity_poly.pdbx_strand_id
1 'polypeptide(L)'
;MQKLNKRSGSSLFLMEMILSILILALACTACIRIFAAAGTDRRKAREMNHIQTLTASAGEILEGWTGNPDDFLSLLPGGIAESDKIYYYYDKEWAICPEEEARYCLSVQLSLSTKKKEAELTFFDASHTILYETVITFPFSQKEAGT
;
A
#
# COMPACT_ATOMS: atom_id res chain seq x y z
N MET A 1 -45.21 57.85 24.16
CA MET A 1 -44.85 56.51 24.81
C MET A 1 -44.55 55.48 23.81
N GLN A 2 -43.37 55.36 23.31
CA GLN A 2 -42.89 54.12 22.68
C GLN A 2 -41.38 54.14 22.78
N LYS A 3 -40.86 53.71 23.91
CA LYS A 3 -39.47 53.31 24.11
C LYS A 3 -39.43 51.79 24.12
N LEU A 4 -39.64 51.19 22.98
CA LEU A 4 -39.51 49.76 22.85
C LEU A 4 -38.89 49.42 21.50
N ASN A 5 -37.80 48.66 21.52
CA ASN A 5 -37.19 47.95 20.41
C ASN A 5 -35.98 48.51 19.70
N LYS A 6 -35.16 49.35 20.31
CA LYS A 6 -33.78 49.50 19.80
C LYS A 6 -32.80 48.44 20.33
N ARG A 7 -33.18 47.66 21.35
CA ARG A 7 -32.34 46.56 21.91
C ARG A 7 -32.52 45.23 21.24
N SER A 8 -33.64 44.94 20.61
CA SER A 8 -33.88 43.63 19.99
C SER A 8 -33.14 43.47 18.66
N GLY A 9 -32.98 44.53 17.87
CA GLY A 9 -32.24 44.48 16.60
C GLY A 9 -30.75 44.23 16.76
N SER A 10 -30.13 44.81 17.79
CA SER A 10 -28.70 44.55 18.07
C SER A 10 -28.43 43.14 18.60
N SER A 11 -29.37 42.61 19.41
CA SER A 11 -29.26 41.24 19.92
C SER A 11 -29.45 40.19 18.82
N LEU A 12 -30.39 40.41 17.90
CA LEU A 12 -30.63 39.54 16.75
C LEU A 12 -29.43 39.54 15.78
N PHE A 13 -28.84 40.72 15.52
CA PHE A 13 -27.66 40.84 14.70
C PHE A 13 -26.44 40.12 15.32
N LEU A 14 -26.24 40.25 16.63
CA LEU A 14 -25.18 39.53 17.35
C LEU A 14 -25.39 37.99 17.27
N MET A 15 -26.62 37.55 17.43
CA MET A 15 -26.97 36.12 17.34
C MET A 15 -26.74 35.54 15.93
N GLU A 16 -27.07 36.33 14.89
CA GLU A 16 -26.82 36.01 13.50
C GLU A 16 -25.32 35.92 13.21
N MET A 17 -24.52 36.86 13.70
CA MET A 17 -23.06 36.84 13.58
C MET A 17 -22.43 35.61 14.25
N ILE A 18 -22.87 35.29 15.47
CA ILE A 18 -22.37 34.13 16.21
C ILE A 18 -22.75 32.83 15.47
N LEU A 19 -23.97 32.72 14.97
CA LEU A 19 -24.43 31.55 14.21
C LEU A 19 -23.65 31.39 12.91
N SER A 20 -23.38 32.48 12.19
CA SER A 20 -22.59 32.47 10.96
C SER A 20 -21.15 32.00 11.21
N ILE A 21 -20.51 32.51 12.27
CA ILE A 21 -19.16 32.08 12.67
C ILE A 21 -19.16 30.60 13.08
N LEU A 22 -20.17 30.13 13.79
CA LEU A 22 -20.31 28.74 14.18
C LEU A 22 -20.43 27.80 12.97
N ILE A 23 -21.29 28.19 12.02
CA ILE A 23 -21.46 27.40 10.77
C ILE A 23 -20.14 27.37 9.97
N LEU A 24 -19.46 28.51 9.87
CA LEU A 24 -18.17 28.59 9.19
C LEU A 24 -17.12 27.70 9.86
N ALA A 25 -17.03 27.74 11.20
CA ALA A 25 -16.10 26.89 11.95
C ALA A 25 -16.36 25.39 11.75
N LEU A 26 -17.63 24.98 11.74
CA LEU A 26 -18.03 23.60 11.46
C LEU A 26 -17.68 23.19 10.03
N ALA A 27 -17.93 24.05 9.05
CA ALA A 27 -17.58 23.80 7.65
C ALA A 27 -16.06 23.65 7.47
N CYS A 28 -15.26 24.53 8.06
CA CYS A 28 -13.79 24.43 8.02
C CYS A 28 -13.28 23.14 8.65
N THR A 29 -13.85 22.73 9.78
CA THR A 29 -13.49 21.48 10.46
C THR A 29 -13.80 20.26 9.59
N ALA A 30 -14.95 20.23 8.92
CA ALA A 30 -15.32 19.18 7.99
C ALA A 30 -14.35 19.11 6.80
N CYS A 31 -14.00 20.25 6.21
CA CYS A 31 -13.02 20.34 5.11
C CYS A 31 -11.65 19.77 5.52
N ILE A 32 -11.13 20.14 6.68
CA ILE A 32 -9.85 19.64 7.19
C ILE A 32 -9.88 18.11 7.33
N ARG A 33 -10.95 17.56 7.86
CA ARG A 33 -11.11 16.09 8.00
C ARG A 33 -11.13 15.39 6.64
N ILE A 34 -11.82 15.95 5.66
CA ILE A 34 -11.88 15.39 4.30
C ILE A 34 -10.49 15.42 3.65
N PHE A 35 -9.76 16.53 3.76
CA PHE A 35 -8.39 16.62 3.24
C PHE A 35 -7.42 15.66 3.92
N ALA A 36 -7.51 15.50 5.23
CA ALA A 36 -6.70 14.54 5.97
C ALA A 36 -7.00 13.09 5.52
N ALA A 37 -8.27 12.72 5.38
CA ALA A 37 -8.68 11.41 4.88
C ALA A 37 -8.19 11.17 3.44
N ALA A 38 -8.37 12.14 2.55
CA ALA A 38 -7.88 12.05 1.16
C ALA A 38 -6.35 11.88 1.09
N GLY A 39 -5.61 12.51 1.99
CA GLY A 39 -4.14 12.33 2.08
C GLY A 39 -3.73 10.91 2.46
N THR A 40 -4.42 10.29 3.42
CA THR A 40 -4.18 8.89 3.82
C THR A 40 -4.56 7.91 2.73
N ASP A 41 -5.68 8.14 2.04
CA ASP A 41 -6.13 7.29 0.94
C ASP A 41 -5.17 7.32 -0.25
N ARG A 42 -4.63 8.49 -0.60
CA ARG A 42 -3.60 8.62 -1.65
C ARG A 42 -2.34 7.84 -1.31
N ARG A 43 -1.92 7.85 -0.05
CA ARG A 43 -0.73 7.10 0.39
C ARG A 43 -0.97 5.60 0.30
N LYS A 44 -2.12 5.11 0.76
CA LYS A 44 -2.53 3.71 0.62
C LYS A 44 -2.65 3.27 -0.84
N ALA A 45 -3.19 4.13 -1.70
CA ALA A 45 -3.32 3.84 -3.11
C ALA A 45 -1.94 3.71 -3.80
N ARG A 46 -0.97 4.56 -3.47
CA ARG A 46 0.42 4.45 -3.96
C ARG A 46 1.08 3.17 -3.49
N GLU A 47 0.95 2.85 -2.21
CA GLU A 47 1.47 1.63 -1.60
C GLU A 47 0.92 0.39 -2.30
N MET A 48 -0.40 0.32 -2.48
CA MET A 48 -1.05 -0.78 -3.19
C MET A 48 -0.63 -0.87 -4.65
N ASN A 49 -0.41 0.26 -5.32
CA ASN A 49 0.06 0.28 -6.71
C ASN A 49 1.48 -0.31 -6.84
N HIS A 50 2.39 0.01 -5.92
CA HIS A 50 3.72 -0.60 -5.89
C HIS A 50 3.67 -2.10 -5.61
N ILE A 51 2.83 -2.53 -4.66
CA ILE A 51 2.60 -3.94 -4.36
C ILE A 51 2.09 -4.68 -5.59
N GLN A 52 1.11 -4.13 -6.30
CA GLN A 52 0.57 -4.73 -7.53
C GLN A 52 1.62 -4.80 -8.64
N THR A 53 2.44 -3.78 -8.81
CA THR A 53 3.52 -3.78 -9.80
C THR A 53 4.55 -4.87 -9.50
N LEU A 54 4.99 -5.00 -8.25
CA LEU A 54 5.92 -6.04 -7.83
C LEU A 54 5.31 -7.44 -7.96
N THR A 55 4.04 -7.59 -7.63
CA THR A 55 3.29 -8.84 -7.82
C THR A 55 3.21 -9.24 -9.29
N ALA A 56 2.93 -8.30 -10.18
CA ALA A 56 2.90 -8.55 -11.62
C ALA A 56 4.28 -8.95 -12.15
N SER A 57 5.34 -8.24 -11.75
CA SER A 57 6.72 -8.58 -12.13
C SER A 57 7.14 -9.96 -11.64
N ALA A 58 6.79 -10.32 -10.41
CA ALA A 58 7.04 -11.66 -9.87
C ALA A 58 6.27 -12.74 -10.65
N GLY A 59 5.05 -12.44 -11.08
CA GLY A 59 4.25 -13.32 -11.92
C GLY A 59 4.89 -13.57 -13.29
N GLU A 60 5.34 -12.53 -13.96
CA GLU A 60 6.04 -12.62 -15.24
C GLU A 60 7.33 -13.47 -15.14
N ILE A 61 8.10 -13.26 -14.07
CA ILE A 61 9.31 -14.04 -13.80
C ILE A 61 8.95 -15.51 -13.53
N LEU A 62 7.92 -15.76 -12.73
CA LEU A 62 7.46 -17.11 -12.41
C LEU A 62 6.98 -17.86 -13.66
N GLU A 63 6.35 -17.18 -14.60
CA GLU A 63 5.92 -17.78 -15.87
C GLU A 63 7.11 -18.37 -16.65
N GLY A 64 8.24 -17.65 -16.71
CA GLY A 64 9.48 -18.11 -17.35
C GLY A 64 10.40 -18.96 -16.46
N TRP A 65 10.10 -19.09 -15.17
CA TRP A 65 10.96 -19.77 -14.23
C TRP A 65 11.04 -21.29 -14.43
N THR A 66 12.28 -21.80 -14.39
CA THR A 66 12.58 -23.23 -14.67
C THR A 66 12.80 -24.09 -13.44
N GLY A 67 12.75 -23.50 -12.23
CA GLY A 67 12.89 -24.20 -10.96
C GLY A 67 14.15 -23.85 -10.17
N ASN A 68 15.08 -23.09 -10.74
CA ASN A 68 16.27 -22.64 -10.02
C ASN A 68 15.99 -21.28 -9.34
N PRO A 69 16.14 -21.17 -8.00
CA PRO A 69 15.96 -19.91 -7.28
C PRO A 69 16.89 -18.80 -7.75
N ASP A 70 18.10 -19.13 -8.22
CA ASP A 70 19.08 -18.15 -8.72
C ASP A 70 18.59 -17.44 -9.98
N ASP A 71 17.80 -18.11 -10.81
CA ASP A 71 17.20 -17.49 -11.99
C ASP A 71 16.20 -16.41 -11.59
N PHE A 72 15.42 -16.66 -10.55
CA PHE A 72 14.48 -15.68 -10.02
C PHE A 72 15.21 -14.44 -9.47
N LEU A 73 16.29 -14.65 -8.71
CA LEU A 73 17.13 -13.58 -8.17
C LEU A 73 17.81 -12.76 -9.26
N SER A 74 18.20 -13.38 -10.36
CA SER A 74 18.85 -12.69 -11.48
C SER A 74 17.88 -11.76 -12.23
N LEU A 75 16.62 -12.12 -12.31
CA LEU A 75 15.56 -11.36 -12.99
C LEU A 75 14.91 -10.31 -12.09
N LEU A 76 14.88 -10.56 -10.78
CA LEU A 76 14.45 -9.58 -9.77
C LEU A 76 15.63 -9.32 -8.80
N PRO A 77 16.53 -8.40 -9.14
CA PRO A 77 17.76 -8.17 -8.35
C PRO A 77 17.45 -7.50 -7.00
N GLY A 78 18.36 -7.68 -6.05
CA GLY A 78 18.30 -7.08 -4.71
C GLY A 78 17.64 -7.96 -3.65
N GLY A 79 17.23 -9.17 -4.01
CA GLY A 79 16.72 -10.16 -3.06
C GLY A 79 17.84 -10.84 -2.27
N ILE A 80 17.52 -11.21 -1.04
CA ILE A 80 18.38 -11.99 -0.15
C ILE A 80 17.71 -13.34 0.04
N ALA A 81 18.39 -14.42 -0.42
CA ALA A 81 17.89 -15.77 -0.22
C ALA A 81 18.21 -16.24 1.21
N GLU A 82 17.21 -16.65 1.93
CA GLU A 82 17.33 -17.17 3.28
C GLU A 82 16.46 -18.41 3.43
N SER A 83 17.10 -19.57 3.59
CA SER A 83 16.45 -20.88 3.64
C SER A 83 15.66 -21.19 2.34
N ASP A 84 14.35 -21.18 2.41
CA ASP A 84 13.41 -21.45 1.31
C ASP A 84 12.66 -20.20 0.81
N LYS A 85 13.04 -19.03 1.31
CA LYS A 85 12.41 -17.75 1.00
C LYS A 85 13.43 -16.76 0.46
N ILE A 86 12.94 -15.82 -0.34
CA ILE A 86 13.70 -14.67 -0.83
C ILE A 86 13.07 -13.42 -0.23
N TYR A 87 13.88 -12.58 0.39
CA TYR A 87 13.44 -11.34 1.01
C TYR A 87 13.93 -10.16 0.20
N TYR A 88 13.04 -9.20 -0.04
CA TYR A 88 13.33 -7.91 -0.65
C TYR A 88 12.96 -6.82 0.33
N TYR A 89 13.86 -5.90 0.59
CA TYR A 89 13.69 -4.79 1.51
C TYR A 89 13.60 -3.49 0.75
N TYR A 90 12.58 -2.71 1.04
CA TYR A 90 12.28 -1.44 0.37
C TYR A 90 12.13 -0.32 1.39
N ASP A 91 12.66 0.85 1.04
CA ASP A 91 12.47 2.08 1.82
C ASP A 91 11.07 2.69 1.60
N LYS A 92 10.84 3.88 2.16
CA LYS A 92 9.56 4.61 2.02
C LYS A 92 9.22 5.03 0.58
N GLU A 93 10.21 5.07 -0.31
CA GLU A 93 10.08 5.40 -1.74
C GLU A 93 10.06 4.16 -2.63
N TRP A 94 10.01 2.96 -2.04
CA TRP A 94 10.03 1.66 -2.72
C TRP A 94 11.34 1.38 -3.48
N ALA A 95 12.43 2.02 -3.07
CA ALA A 95 13.76 1.67 -3.51
C ALA A 95 14.34 0.54 -2.65
N ILE A 96 15.13 -0.35 -3.27
CA ILE A 96 15.81 -1.43 -2.56
C ILE A 96 16.80 -0.83 -1.56
N CYS A 97 16.76 -1.29 -0.33
CA CYS A 97 17.61 -0.83 0.76
C CYS A 97 18.03 -1.99 1.67
N PRO A 98 18.99 -1.77 2.57
CA PRO A 98 19.31 -2.73 3.64
C PRO A 98 18.12 -2.94 4.57
N GLU A 99 18.06 -4.10 5.21
CA GLU A 99 17.01 -4.46 6.17
C GLU A 99 16.79 -3.42 7.27
N GLU A 100 17.90 -2.83 7.76
CA GLU A 100 17.88 -1.84 8.85
C GLU A 100 17.15 -0.54 8.48
N GLU A 101 17.11 -0.19 7.19
CA GLU A 101 16.43 1.01 6.67
C GLU A 101 15.06 0.69 6.05
N ALA A 102 14.66 -0.57 6.07
CA ALA A 102 13.46 -1.03 5.38
C ALA A 102 12.18 -0.50 6.02
N ARG A 103 11.31 0.02 5.18
CA ARG A 103 9.93 0.36 5.50
C ARG A 103 8.96 -0.75 5.11
N TYR A 104 9.29 -1.47 4.05
CA TYR A 104 8.51 -2.56 3.50
C TYR A 104 9.41 -3.77 3.25
N CYS A 105 8.85 -4.94 3.44
CA CYS A 105 9.51 -6.20 3.14
C CYS A 105 8.60 -7.07 2.28
N LEU A 106 9.13 -7.63 1.20
CA LEU A 106 8.49 -8.65 0.40
C LEU A 106 9.17 -9.99 0.67
N SER A 107 8.42 -10.97 1.10
CA SER A 107 8.84 -12.37 1.20
C SER A 107 8.29 -13.13 0.00
N VAL A 108 9.15 -13.82 -0.71
CA VAL A 108 8.80 -14.69 -1.84
C VAL A 108 9.18 -16.12 -1.51
N GLN A 109 8.21 -17.00 -1.47
CA GLN A 109 8.44 -18.45 -1.33
C GLN A 109 8.10 -19.15 -2.63
N LEU A 110 9.10 -19.77 -3.25
CA LEU A 110 8.95 -20.47 -4.51
C LEU A 110 8.73 -21.96 -4.26
N SER A 111 7.78 -22.56 -4.94
CA SER A 111 7.57 -23.99 -4.92
C SER A 111 7.37 -24.54 -6.34
N LEU A 112 7.97 -25.67 -6.60
CA LEU A 112 7.87 -26.38 -7.87
C LEU A 112 7.33 -27.79 -7.65
N SER A 113 6.24 -28.09 -8.32
CA SER A 113 5.66 -29.43 -8.38
C SER A 113 5.71 -29.94 -9.80
N THR A 114 5.46 -31.21 -9.99
CA THR A 114 5.43 -31.86 -11.32
C THR A 114 4.41 -31.30 -12.29
N LYS A 115 3.38 -30.64 -11.78
CA LYS A 115 2.27 -30.08 -12.58
C LYS A 115 2.14 -28.57 -12.51
N LYS A 116 2.72 -27.91 -11.49
CA LYS A 116 2.56 -26.48 -11.25
C LYS A 116 3.79 -25.88 -10.59
N LYS A 117 4.00 -24.62 -10.86
CA LYS A 117 4.93 -23.75 -10.15
C LYS A 117 4.16 -22.65 -9.44
N GLU A 118 4.55 -22.35 -8.23
CA GLU A 118 3.87 -21.39 -7.37
C GLU A 118 4.87 -20.45 -6.73
N ALA A 119 4.45 -19.19 -6.57
CA ALA A 119 5.12 -18.21 -5.74
C ALA A 119 4.12 -17.66 -4.74
N GLU A 120 4.40 -17.81 -3.47
CA GLU A 120 3.71 -17.15 -2.38
C GLU A 120 4.41 -15.84 -2.08
N LEU A 121 3.69 -14.74 -2.22
CA LEU A 121 4.17 -13.38 -2.02
C LEU A 121 3.48 -12.79 -0.79
N THR A 122 4.27 -12.35 0.18
CA THR A 122 3.76 -11.68 1.37
C THR A 122 4.48 -10.35 1.56
N PHE A 123 3.71 -9.26 1.61
CA PHE A 123 4.22 -7.91 1.85
C PHE A 123 3.97 -7.51 3.29
N PHE A 124 5.01 -7.03 3.95
CA PHE A 124 4.98 -6.56 5.33
C PHE A 124 5.35 -5.08 5.41
N ASP A 125 4.85 -4.39 6.42
CA ASP A 125 5.35 -3.10 6.83
C ASP A 125 6.51 -3.22 7.85
N ALA A 126 7.07 -2.09 8.28
CA ALA A 126 8.13 -2.03 9.28
C ALA A 126 7.73 -2.61 10.65
N SER A 127 6.43 -2.78 10.91
CA SER A 127 5.87 -3.37 12.14
C SER A 127 5.64 -4.88 12.00
N HIS A 128 6.05 -5.49 10.89
CA HIS A 128 5.77 -6.89 10.53
C HIS A 128 4.26 -7.18 10.36
N THR A 129 3.47 -6.14 10.07
CA THR A 129 2.06 -6.30 9.74
C THR A 129 1.92 -6.66 8.27
N ILE A 130 1.13 -7.69 7.97
CA ILE A 130 0.86 -8.09 6.59
C ILE A 130 0.01 -7.03 5.91
N LEU A 131 0.55 -6.44 4.83
CA LEU A 131 -0.15 -5.46 3.99
C LEU A 131 -0.92 -6.14 2.87
N TYR A 132 -0.33 -7.19 2.30
CA TYR A 132 -0.90 -7.93 1.19
C TYR A 132 -0.27 -9.32 1.11
N GLU A 133 -1.07 -10.31 0.76
CA GLU A 133 -0.63 -11.69 0.57
C GLU A 133 -1.33 -12.28 -0.65
N THR A 134 -0.59 -12.99 -1.47
CA THR A 134 -1.14 -13.67 -2.65
C THR A 134 -0.29 -14.86 -3.04
N VAL A 135 -0.92 -15.79 -3.72
CA VAL A 135 -0.26 -16.96 -4.33
C VAL A 135 -0.46 -16.88 -5.84
N ILE A 136 0.63 -16.93 -6.58
CA ILE A 136 0.63 -16.96 -8.03
C ILE A 136 0.95 -18.39 -8.45
N THR A 137 0.13 -18.96 -9.32
CA THR A 137 0.29 -20.34 -9.79
C THR A 137 0.29 -20.38 -11.31
N PHE A 138 1.29 -21.05 -11.87
CA PHE A 138 1.35 -21.39 -13.30
C PHE A 138 1.43 -22.89 -13.51
N PRO A 139 0.85 -23.41 -14.59
CA PRO A 139 1.05 -24.80 -14.97
C PRO A 139 2.52 -25.04 -15.33
N PHE A 140 3.05 -26.17 -14.92
CA PHE A 140 4.40 -26.60 -15.27
C PHE A 140 4.33 -27.95 -15.98
N SER A 141 4.97 -28.04 -17.15
CA SER A 141 5.12 -29.29 -17.88
C SER A 141 6.61 -29.59 -18.03
N GLN A 142 7.04 -30.72 -17.55
CA GLN A 142 8.44 -31.16 -17.65
C GLN A 142 8.97 -31.28 -19.10
N LYS A 143 8.10 -31.11 -20.10
CA LYS A 143 8.47 -31.14 -21.51
C LYS A 143 9.26 -29.94 -22.01
N GLU A 144 9.25 -28.85 -21.26
CA GLU A 144 9.96 -27.61 -21.65
C GLU A 144 11.39 -27.49 -21.06
N ALA A 145 11.77 -28.37 -20.15
CA ALA A 145 13.10 -28.37 -19.54
C ALA A 145 14.14 -29.22 -20.30
N GLY A 146 13.80 -29.71 -21.49
CA GLY A 146 14.60 -30.65 -22.29
C GLY A 146 14.74 -30.27 -23.76
N THR A 147 15.22 -29.04 -24.02
CA THR A 147 15.76 -28.71 -25.37
C THR A 147 17.01 -27.87 -25.24
#